data_b5f3e3f60dc0157ef1d146812f2a7372
#
_entry.id   b5f3e3f60dc0157ef1d146812f2a7372
#
_cell.length_a   1.000
_cell.length_b   1.000
_cell.length_c   1.000
_cell.angle_alpha   90.00
_cell.angle_beta   90.00
_cell.angle_gamma   90.00
#
_symmetry.space_group_name_H-M   'P 1'
#
loop_
_entity.id
_entity.type
_entity.pdbx_description
1 polymer ?
#
loop_
_entity_poly.entity_id
_entity_poly.type
_entity_poly.pdbx_seq_one_letter_code
_entity_poly.pdbx_strand_id
1 'polypeptide(L)'
;MKQTFLILIFGFLAASCSNSSNSHIQLKDFVDDVSVQKLGQELIDLPYGLNALESGLSESEEILVAVHGSRSQGYEWVYPLKSINSLKKEMYFYRWPDQGCFADPAEKLIKDISNILSENPSLNKVILIGHSYGGILVSDVLKKWTNK
;
A
#
# COMPACT_ATOMS: atom_id res chain seq x y z
N MET A 1 12.73 5.10 20.95
CA MET A 1 12.92 4.05 19.93
C MET A 1 13.07 4.72 18.58
N LYS A 2 14.14 4.42 17.82
CA LYS A 2 14.29 4.93 16.47
C LYS A 2 13.51 3.99 15.54
N GLN A 3 12.38 4.44 15.03
CA GLN A 3 11.64 3.69 14.00
C GLN A 3 12.31 3.93 12.64
N THR A 4 12.61 2.85 11.94
CA THR A 4 13.17 2.93 10.59
C THR A 4 12.02 2.87 9.57
N PHE A 5 11.91 3.90 8.75
CA PHE A 5 10.95 3.95 7.64
C PHE A 5 11.65 3.59 6.34
N LEU A 6 11.12 2.63 5.61
CA LEU A 6 11.53 2.32 4.24
C LEU A 6 10.42 2.73 3.28
N ILE A 7 10.75 3.60 2.33
CA ILE A 7 9.83 4.11 1.30
C ILE A 7 10.16 3.42 -0.01
N LEU A 8 9.19 2.74 -0.59
CA LEU A 8 9.22 2.33 -1.98
C LEU A 8 8.16 3.13 -2.74
N ILE A 9 8.60 4.15 -3.46
CA ILE A 9 7.75 4.90 -4.39
C ILE A 9 7.92 4.23 -5.76
N PHE A 10 6.88 3.52 -6.21
CA PHE A 10 6.82 3.08 -7.59
C PHE A 10 6.37 4.25 -8.47
N GLY A 11 7.34 5.02 -8.93
CA GLY A 11 7.13 5.97 -10.01
C GLY A 11 7.16 5.21 -11.34
N PHE A 12 6.10 5.29 -12.12
CA PHE A 12 6.17 4.91 -13.53
C PHE A 12 7.03 5.94 -14.26
N LEU A 13 8.29 5.59 -14.53
CA LEU A 13 9.08 6.26 -15.54
C LEU A 13 8.52 5.83 -16.91
N ALA A 14 7.92 6.77 -17.63
CA ALA A 14 7.61 6.58 -19.02
C ALA A 14 8.93 6.39 -19.80
N ALA A 15 9.32 5.15 -20.00
CA ALA A 15 10.45 4.83 -20.87
C ALA A 15 10.02 5.02 -22.32
N SER A 16 10.72 5.90 -23.01
CA SER A 16 10.64 6.12 -24.44
C SER A 16 10.88 4.80 -25.19
N CYS A 17 9.94 4.42 -26.05
CA CYS A 17 9.98 3.20 -26.83
C CYS A 17 11.13 3.21 -27.85
N SER A 18 12.08 2.31 -27.70
CA SER A 18 12.87 1.80 -28.81
C SER A 18 12.27 0.45 -29.25
N ASN A 19 11.94 0.32 -30.53
CA ASN A 19 11.40 -0.90 -31.13
C ASN A 19 12.40 -2.07 -31.00
N SER A 20 12.20 -2.93 -30.02
CA SER A 20 12.68 -4.30 -30.06
C SER A 20 11.47 -5.20 -29.94
N SER A 21 11.34 -6.17 -30.83
CA SER A 21 10.27 -7.17 -30.86
C SER A 21 10.38 -8.15 -29.70
N ASN A 22 10.22 -7.65 -28.49
CA ASN A 22 10.03 -8.48 -27.31
C ASN A 22 8.53 -8.63 -27.09
N SER A 23 8.09 -9.87 -26.90
CA SER A 23 6.74 -10.21 -26.49
C SER A 23 6.45 -9.52 -25.16
N HIS A 24 5.90 -8.31 -25.23
CA HIS A 24 5.46 -7.60 -24.05
C HIS A 24 4.21 -8.32 -23.52
N ILE A 25 4.29 -8.82 -22.29
CA ILE A 25 3.12 -9.23 -21.56
C ILE A 25 2.26 -7.97 -21.41
N GLN A 26 1.09 -7.96 -22.05
CA GLN A 26 0.22 -6.80 -21.96
C GLN A 26 -0.46 -6.77 -20.60
N LEU A 27 -0.43 -5.64 -19.92
CA LEU A 27 -1.10 -5.48 -18.62
C LEU A 27 -2.57 -5.87 -18.67
N LYS A 28 -3.25 -5.68 -19.80
CA LYS A 28 -4.64 -6.12 -20.00
C LYS A 28 -4.83 -7.62 -19.77
N ASP A 29 -3.83 -8.44 -20.10
CA ASP A 29 -3.93 -9.90 -19.93
C ASP A 29 -3.98 -10.30 -18.45
N PHE A 30 -3.54 -9.41 -17.55
CA PHE A 30 -3.67 -9.56 -16.10
C PHE A 30 -4.99 -8.97 -15.58
N VAL A 31 -5.51 -7.95 -16.25
CA VAL A 31 -6.76 -7.26 -15.85
C VAL A 31 -7.98 -8.06 -16.30
N ASP A 32 -7.86 -8.84 -17.38
CA ASP A 32 -8.94 -9.70 -17.89
C ASP A 32 -9.06 -11.02 -17.08
N ASP A 33 -8.17 -11.28 -16.13
CA ASP A 33 -8.34 -12.37 -15.17
C ASP A 33 -9.46 -12.01 -14.18
N VAL A 34 -10.60 -12.69 -14.31
CA VAL A 34 -11.78 -12.49 -13.46
C VAL A 34 -11.44 -12.64 -11.98
N SER A 35 -10.48 -13.50 -11.64
CA SER A 35 -10.03 -13.68 -10.25
C SER A 35 -9.31 -12.45 -9.72
N VAL A 36 -8.50 -11.79 -10.53
CA VAL A 36 -7.78 -10.56 -10.18
C VAL A 36 -8.75 -9.39 -10.02
N GLN A 37 -9.73 -9.26 -10.91
CA GLN A 37 -10.77 -8.25 -10.80
C GLN A 37 -11.59 -8.42 -9.53
N LYS A 38 -12.00 -9.66 -9.22
CA LYS A 38 -12.76 -9.97 -8.00
C LYS A 38 -11.97 -9.62 -6.73
N LEU A 39 -10.71 -10.06 -6.65
CA LEU A 39 -9.84 -9.75 -5.50
C LEU A 39 -9.55 -8.24 -5.40
N GLY A 40 -9.39 -7.56 -6.54
CA GLY A 40 -9.26 -6.11 -6.57
C GLY A 40 -10.50 -5.42 -5.99
N GLN A 41 -11.70 -5.86 -6.40
CA GLN A 41 -12.95 -5.34 -5.87
C GLN A 41 -13.07 -5.58 -4.35
N GLU A 42 -12.70 -6.75 -3.87
CA GLU A 42 -12.68 -7.05 -2.42
C GLU A 42 -11.79 -6.07 -1.65
N LEU A 43 -10.63 -5.68 -2.19
CA LEU A 43 -9.76 -4.67 -1.59
C LEU A 43 -10.43 -3.27 -1.55
N ILE A 44 -11.16 -2.92 -2.61
CA ILE A 44 -11.82 -1.61 -2.69
C ILE A 44 -13.12 -1.56 -1.87
N ASP A 45 -13.73 -2.68 -1.60
CA ASP A 45 -14.92 -2.79 -0.74
C ASP A 45 -14.58 -2.75 0.76
N LEU A 46 -13.31 -2.85 1.14
CA LEU A 46 -12.87 -2.69 2.52
C LEU A 46 -13.31 -1.32 3.08
N PRO A 47 -13.64 -1.21 4.37
CA PRO A 47 -14.00 0.06 4.98
C PRO A 47 -12.84 1.06 4.93
N TYR A 48 -13.16 2.36 4.98
CA TYR A 48 -12.14 3.40 5.07
C TYR A 48 -11.33 3.28 6.35
N GLY A 49 -10.02 3.37 6.22
CA GLY A 49 -9.04 3.22 7.29
C GLY A 49 -8.05 2.10 7.00
N LEU A 50 -7.33 1.70 8.02
CA LEU A 50 -6.30 0.68 7.95
C LEU A 50 -6.93 -0.70 8.17
N ASN A 51 -6.83 -1.57 7.18
CA ASN A 51 -7.44 -2.90 7.17
C ASN A 51 -6.35 -3.97 7.15
N ALA A 52 -6.34 -4.88 8.13
CA ALA A 52 -5.45 -6.04 8.12
C ALA A 52 -5.85 -6.99 6.98
N LEU A 53 -4.88 -7.44 6.19
CA LEU A 53 -5.13 -8.38 5.08
C LEU A 53 -5.01 -9.84 5.51
N GLU A 54 -4.24 -10.09 6.54
CA GLU A 54 -4.06 -11.44 7.10
C GLU A 54 -4.11 -11.39 8.63
N SER A 55 -4.72 -12.40 9.22
CA SER A 55 -4.75 -12.56 10.66
C SER A 55 -3.65 -13.55 11.09
N GLY A 56 -2.89 -13.22 12.11
CA GLY A 56 -2.11 -14.20 12.86
C GLY A 56 -0.60 -14.19 12.69
N LEU A 57 -0.01 -13.11 12.18
CA LEU A 57 1.45 -12.94 12.23
C LEU A 57 1.88 -12.21 13.52
N SER A 58 1.54 -12.78 14.67
CA SER A 58 1.83 -12.20 15.98
C SER A 58 3.34 -12.08 16.32
N GLU A 59 4.22 -12.57 15.46
CA GLU A 59 5.67 -12.58 15.65
C GLU A 59 6.41 -11.65 14.68
N SER A 60 5.71 -10.88 13.87
CA SER A 60 6.36 -9.94 12.95
C SER A 60 6.86 -8.70 13.70
N GLU A 61 8.11 -8.34 13.47
CA GLU A 61 8.67 -7.06 13.92
C GLU A 61 8.39 -5.90 12.96
N GLU A 62 7.82 -6.21 11.80
CA GLU A 62 7.59 -5.26 10.72
C GLU A 62 6.15 -5.33 10.21
N ILE A 63 5.57 -4.17 9.95
CA ILE A 63 4.30 -4.06 9.21
C ILE A 63 4.51 -3.41 7.86
N LEU A 64 3.70 -3.85 6.89
CA LEU A 64 3.64 -3.27 5.56
C LEU A 64 2.25 -2.67 5.34
N VAL A 65 2.20 -1.43 4.92
CA VAL A 65 0.97 -0.72 4.62
C VAL A 65 0.94 -0.34 3.14
N ALA A 66 -0.01 -0.90 2.41
CA ALA A 66 -0.28 -0.56 1.02
C ALA A 66 -1.32 0.56 0.94
N VAL A 67 -1.02 1.63 0.20
CA VAL A 67 -1.86 2.83 0.07
C VAL A 67 -2.26 3.00 -1.39
N HIS A 68 -3.56 2.85 -1.68
CA HIS A 68 -4.06 2.90 -3.05
C HIS A 68 -4.03 4.32 -3.65
N GLY A 69 -4.07 4.38 -4.98
CA GLY A 69 -4.15 5.62 -5.75
C GLY A 69 -5.58 6.14 -5.89
N SER A 70 -5.71 7.32 -6.49
CA SER A 70 -7.02 7.86 -6.84
C SER A 70 -7.70 6.98 -7.90
N ARG A 71 -8.99 6.73 -7.74
CA ARG A 71 -9.82 5.87 -8.60
C ARG A 71 -9.27 4.44 -8.75
N SER A 72 -8.60 3.94 -7.71
CA SER A 72 -8.12 2.58 -7.69
C SER A 72 -9.26 1.58 -7.88
N GLN A 73 -8.99 0.55 -8.68
CA GLN A 73 -9.87 -0.60 -8.86
C GLN A 73 -9.40 -1.80 -8.02
N GLY A 74 -8.29 -1.65 -7.27
CA GLY A 74 -7.71 -2.66 -6.40
C GLY A 74 -6.89 -3.73 -7.12
N TYR A 75 -7.19 -4.04 -8.38
CA TYR A 75 -6.48 -5.12 -9.11
C TYR A 75 -4.97 -4.87 -9.23
N GLU A 76 -4.54 -3.62 -9.28
CA GLU A 76 -3.12 -3.22 -9.31
C GLU A 76 -2.36 -3.66 -8.07
N TRP A 77 -3.06 -3.98 -6.99
CA TRP A 77 -2.49 -4.44 -5.73
C TRP A 77 -2.47 -5.96 -5.56
N VAL A 78 -3.26 -6.70 -6.33
CA VAL A 78 -3.44 -8.15 -6.12
C VAL A 78 -2.12 -8.91 -6.25
N TYR A 79 -1.38 -8.72 -7.33
CA TYR A 79 -0.09 -9.39 -7.52
C TYR A 79 1.00 -8.87 -6.59
N PRO A 80 1.20 -7.55 -6.42
CA PRO A 80 2.17 -7.04 -5.47
C PRO A 80 1.94 -7.58 -4.05
N LEU A 81 0.72 -7.57 -3.55
CA LEU A 81 0.40 -8.05 -2.21
C LEU A 81 0.63 -9.56 -2.08
N LYS A 82 0.21 -10.35 -3.08
CA LYS A 82 0.50 -11.80 -3.10
C LYS A 82 1.99 -12.11 -3.10
N SER A 83 2.78 -11.34 -3.85
CA SER A 83 4.23 -11.51 -3.91
C SER A 83 4.91 -11.14 -2.59
N ILE A 84 4.46 -10.08 -1.95
CA ILE A 84 4.99 -9.61 -0.67
C ILE A 84 4.59 -10.55 0.47
N ASN A 85 3.41 -11.18 0.39
CA ASN A 85 2.94 -12.13 1.38
C ASN A 85 3.92 -13.30 1.60
N SER A 86 4.65 -13.70 0.55
CA SER A 86 5.70 -14.70 0.68
C SER A 86 6.80 -14.33 1.68
N LEU A 87 6.92 -13.05 2.04
CA LEU A 87 7.91 -12.53 3.01
C LEU A 87 7.45 -12.65 4.48
N LYS A 88 6.25 -13.19 4.73
CA LYS A 88 5.67 -13.38 6.08
C LYS A 88 5.65 -12.10 6.92
N LYS A 89 5.28 -10.99 6.30
CA LYS A 89 5.10 -9.70 6.97
C LYS A 89 3.63 -9.48 7.29
N GLU A 90 3.36 -8.80 8.39
CA GLU A 90 2.00 -8.34 8.68
C GLU A 90 1.62 -7.23 7.71
N MET A 91 0.54 -7.44 6.95
CA MET A 91 0.15 -6.56 5.86
C MET A 91 -1.17 -5.89 6.12
N TYR A 92 -1.21 -4.59 5.79
CA TYR A 92 -2.40 -3.76 5.85
C TYR A 92 -2.66 -3.09 4.52
N PHE A 93 -3.94 -2.87 4.22
CA PHE A 93 -4.38 -2.08 3.09
C PHE A 93 -5.10 -0.83 3.62
N TYR A 94 -4.60 0.35 3.25
CA TYR A 94 -5.20 1.61 3.66
C TYR A 94 -6.20 2.09 2.63
N ARG A 95 -7.48 2.07 3.03
CA ARG A 95 -8.58 2.65 2.26
C ARG A 95 -8.81 4.09 2.68
N TRP A 96 -8.82 5.00 1.74
CA TRP A 96 -9.05 6.41 1.99
C TRP A 96 -9.96 7.02 0.92
N PRO A 97 -10.76 8.06 1.25
CA PRO A 97 -11.56 8.78 0.26
C PRO A 97 -10.62 9.56 -0.66
N ASP A 98 -10.43 9.03 -1.86
CA ASP A 98 -9.45 9.50 -2.84
C ASP A 98 -9.90 10.78 -3.59
N GLN A 99 -11.03 11.34 -3.21
CA GLN A 99 -11.58 12.62 -3.68
C GLN A 99 -11.64 13.57 -2.49
N GLY A 100 -10.66 14.46 -2.37
CA GLY A 100 -10.62 15.45 -1.30
C GLY A 100 -9.21 15.91 -0.92
N CYS A 101 -9.08 16.55 0.23
CA CYS A 101 -7.81 17.02 0.77
C CYS A 101 -7.00 15.86 1.37
N PHE A 102 -5.70 15.81 1.10
CA PHE A 102 -4.79 14.79 1.64
C PHE A 102 -4.49 14.93 3.14
N ALA A 103 -4.79 16.09 3.75
CA ALA A 103 -4.47 16.35 5.14
C ALA A 103 -5.13 15.36 6.10
N ASP A 104 -6.42 15.16 5.96
CA ASP A 104 -7.19 14.30 6.85
C ASP A 104 -6.84 12.80 6.67
N PRO A 105 -6.72 12.26 5.43
CA PRO A 105 -6.27 10.89 5.24
C PRO A 105 -4.86 10.61 5.78
N ALA A 106 -3.92 11.56 5.66
CA ALA A 106 -2.57 11.39 6.17
C ALA A 106 -2.54 11.35 7.70
N GLU A 107 -3.27 12.25 8.36
CA GLU A 107 -3.35 12.28 9.83
C GLU A 107 -4.05 11.05 10.36
N LYS A 108 -5.12 10.59 9.68
CA LYS A 108 -5.80 9.36 10.04
C LYS A 108 -4.86 8.15 9.93
N LEU A 109 -4.11 8.03 8.84
CA LEU A 109 -3.17 6.94 8.67
C LEU A 109 -2.08 6.94 9.75
N ILE A 110 -1.54 8.12 10.09
CA ILE A 110 -0.58 8.28 11.19
C ILE A 110 -1.17 7.78 12.50
N LYS A 111 -2.42 8.18 12.80
CA LYS A 111 -3.12 7.76 14.02
C LYS A 111 -3.33 6.24 14.05
N ASP A 112 -3.83 5.67 12.94
CA ASP A 112 -4.11 4.24 12.85
C ASP A 112 -2.82 3.41 13.04
N ILE A 113 -1.70 3.80 12.39
CA ILE A 113 -0.40 3.16 12.58
C ILE A 113 0.10 3.33 14.02
N SER A 114 -0.03 4.52 14.61
CA SER A 114 0.39 4.77 15.99
C SER A 114 -0.34 3.87 16.99
N ASN A 115 -1.63 3.62 16.77
CA ASN A 115 -2.41 2.71 17.61
C ASN A 115 -1.87 1.28 17.51
N ILE A 116 -1.62 0.77 16.29
CA ILE A 116 -1.05 -0.58 16.08
C ILE A 116 0.30 -0.70 16.79
N LEU A 117 1.17 0.29 16.64
CA LEU A 117 2.49 0.28 17.29
C LEU A 117 2.41 0.32 18.82
N SER A 118 1.41 1.02 19.37
CA SER A 118 1.20 1.09 20.82
C SER A 118 0.68 -0.22 21.41
N GLU A 119 -0.13 -0.94 20.64
CA GLU A 119 -0.70 -2.24 21.03
C GLU A 119 0.28 -3.39 20.83
N ASN A 120 1.29 -3.21 19.96
CA ASN A 120 2.28 -4.24 19.60
C ASN A 120 3.72 -3.73 19.80
N PRO A 121 4.25 -3.76 21.02
CA PRO A 121 5.60 -3.21 21.33
C PRO A 121 6.75 -3.91 20.61
N SER A 122 6.56 -5.11 20.08
CA SER A 122 7.54 -5.83 19.27
C SER A 122 7.74 -5.21 17.88
N LEU A 123 6.75 -4.47 17.38
CA LEU A 123 6.84 -3.82 16.08
C LEU A 123 7.81 -2.65 16.14
N ASN A 124 8.84 -2.70 15.32
CA ASN A 124 9.91 -1.70 15.28
C ASN A 124 10.10 -1.04 13.91
N LYS A 125 9.38 -1.54 12.89
CA LYS A 125 9.49 -1.03 11.52
C LYS A 125 8.14 -0.97 10.82
N VAL A 126 7.92 0.15 10.13
CA VAL A 126 6.75 0.37 9.27
C VAL A 126 7.24 0.59 7.84
N ILE A 127 6.70 -0.19 6.90
CA ILE A 127 6.96 -0.07 5.47
C ILE A 127 5.70 0.49 4.82
N LEU A 128 5.80 1.66 4.21
CA LEU A 128 4.70 2.28 3.47
C LEU A 128 4.93 2.14 1.97
N ILE A 129 3.97 1.59 1.25
CA ILE A 129 3.98 1.48 -0.20
C ILE A 129 2.78 2.23 -0.77
N GLY A 130 3.03 3.24 -1.60
CA GLY A 130 1.98 4.03 -2.23
C GLY A 130 1.99 3.89 -3.75
N HIS A 131 0.81 3.65 -4.34
CA HIS A 131 0.62 3.67 -5.79
C HIS A 131 0.02 5.00 -6.23
N SER A 132 0.60 5.65 -7.25
CA SER A 132 0.07 6.90 -7.82
C SER A 132 -0.16 7.98 -6.73
N TYR A 133 -1.37 8.52 -6.58
CA TYR A 133 -1.73 9.47 -5.51
C TYR A 133 -1.50 8.91 -4.10
N GLY A 134 -1.54 7.59 -3.91
CA GLY A 134 -1.15 6.95 -2.65
C GLY A 134 0.31 7.23 -2.29
N GLY A 135 1.20 7.36 -3.29
CA GLY A 135 2.59 7.76 -3.07
C GLY A 135 2.73 9.20 -2.55
N ILE A 136 1.87 10.12 -3.03
CA ILE A 136 1.80 11.50 -2.51
C ILE A 136 1.31 11.49 -1.06
N LEU A 137 0.28 10.69 -0.77
CA LEU A 137 -0.24 10.54 0.60
C LEU A 137 0.83 9.99 1.54
N VAL A 138 1.56 8.96 1.14
CA VAL A 138 2.69 8.41 1.90
C VAL A 138 3.76 9.47 2.17
N SER A 139 4.08 10.30 1.17
CA SER A 139 5.04 11.41 1.35
C SER A 139 4.56 12.43 2.38
N ASP A 140 3.26 12.77 2.38
CA ASP A 140 2.68 13.68 3.37
C ASP A 140 2.67 13.07 4.79
N VAL A 141 2.35 11.77 4.90
CA VAL A 141 2.44 11.02 6.15
C VAL A 141 3.86 11.14 6.74
N LEU A 142 4.88 10.89 5.95
CA LEU A 142 6.26 10.95 6.42
C LEU A 142 6.66 12.35 6.87
N LYS A 143 6.31 13.36 6.08
CA LYS A 143 6.58 14.76 6.44
C LYS A 143 5.93 15.14 7.76
N LYS A 144 4.69 14.73 8.00
CA LYS A 144 3.97 15.01 9.23
C LYS A 144 4.50 14.19 10.40
N TRP A 145 4.91 12.94 10.16
CA TRP A 145 5.46 12.06 11.19
C TRP A 145 6.80 12.57 11.73
N THR A 146 7.69 13.07 10.86
CA THR A 146 9.00 13.58 11.26
C THR A 146 8.95 14.90 12.01
N ASN A 147 7.83 15.61 11.94
CA ASN A 147 7.63 16.91 12.60
C ASN A 147 6.93 16.81 13.98
N LYS A 148 6.66 15.58 14.45
CA LYS A 148 6.14 15.28 15.80
C LYS A 148 7.26 14.82 16.72
#